data_5cdc1cf96a8aca8570d057c27079a6bc
#
_entry.id   5cdc1cf96a8aca8570d057c27079a6bc
#
_cell.length_a   1.000
_cell.length_b   1.000
_cell.length_c   1.000
_cell.angle_alpha   90.00
_cell.angle_beta   90.00
_cell.angle_gamma   90.00
#
_symmetry.space_group_name_H-M   'P 1'
#
loop_
_entity.id
_entity.type
_entity.pdbx_description
1 polymer ?
#
loop_
_entity_poly.entity_id
_entity_poly.type
_entity_poly.pdbx_seq_one_letter_code
_entity_poly.pdbx_strand_id
1 'polypeptide(L)'
;PLRLVGSEMCIRDRLTSGGDAPGMNAAIRAVVRSAIFYGCEAYGIYGGYQGLINGDIKRLRSQDVSNIIQRGGTILKSARSTEFRTEEGRAKAAAKLAEHKIDALVVIGGDGSFSGARLLIQEHDIPVVGIPGTIDNDLYGTDSTIGYDTAVNTAVEAVDKIKDTASAHNRLFFVEVMGRDAGFIALRVAIATGAEAVLVPEIDTDITDLEHFLEKDYDPKQSSGIVIVAEGDKAGGAYNVAQKVGEAHPEYDIRVSVLGHMQRGGSPSAFDRVLASQLGVAAVDALMDDQKSIMVGIMNKEIVHVPFNKTIKNSKGLNPELLNLVKILSNR
;
A
#
# COMPACT_ATOMS: atom_id res chain seq x y z
N PRO A 1 5.63 -8.52 -36.67
CA PRO A 1 4.19 -8.40 -36.79
C PRO A 1 3.55 -9.66 -36.22
N LEU A 2 3.13 -9.61 -34.96
CA LEU A 2 2.34 -10.66 -34.33
C LEU A 2 0.95 -10.60 -34.95
N ARG A 3 0.62 -11.60 -35.75
CA ARG A 3 -0.73 -11.84 -36.22
C ARG A 3 -1.54 -12.41 -35.07
N LEU A 4 -2.42 -11.63 -34.48
CA LEU A 4 -3.56 -12.13 -33.73
C LEU A 4 -4.54 -12.75 -34.71
N VAL A 5 -4.52 -14.07 -34.83
CA VAL A 5 -5.52 -14.85 -35.56
C VAL A 5 -6.42 -15.50 -34.49
N GLY A 6 -7.61 -14.96 -34.32
CA GLY A 6 -8.80 -15.67 -33.86
C GLY A 6 -8.88 -16.05 -32.39
N SER A 7 -9.00 -15.07 -31.52
CA SER A 7 -9.95 -15.04 -30.40
C SER A 7 -10.11 -13.58 -29.99
N GLU A 8 -11.33 -13.08 -30.03
CA GLU A 8 -11.66 -11.74 -29.51
C GLU A 8 -11.61 -11.80 -27.98
N MET A 9 -10.39 -11.87 -27.41
CA MET A 9 -10.21 -11.70 -25.97
C MET A 9 -10.28 -10.21 -25.69
N CYS A 10 -11.43 -9.74 -25.29
CA CYS A 10 -11.64 -8.38 -24.84
C CYS A 10 -11.40 -8.31 -23.34
N ILE A 11 -10.26 -7.76 -22.92
CA ILE A 11 -10.00 -7.44 -21.51
C ILE A 11 -11.00 -6.40 -21.09
N ARG A 12 -11.92 -6.74 -20.20
CA ARG A 12 -13.12 -5.93 -19.99
C ARG A 12 -13.32 -5.37 -18.61
N ASP A 13 -12.47 -5.63 -17.57
CA ASP A 13 -12.85 -5.08 -16.27
C ASP A 13 -11.74 -4.77 -15.27
N ARG A 14 -12.03 -3.86 -14.33
CA ARG A 14 -11.12 -3.43 -13.25
C ARG A 14 -11.87 -3.08 -12.01
N LEU A 15 -11.33 -3.50 -10.87
CA LEU A 15 -11.77 -3.02 -9.57
C LEU A 15 -10.58 -2.56 -8.72
N THR A 16 -10.83 -1.57 -7.87
CA THR A 16 -9.99 -1.23 -6.73
C THR A 16 -10.62 -1.83 -5.48
N SER A 17 -9.86 -2.60 -4.72
CA SER A 17 -10.36 -3.27 -3.52
C SER A 17 -9.43 -3.03 -2.34
N GLY A 18 -10.00 -3.01 -1.14
CA GLY A 18 -9.26 -2.74 0.09
C GLY A 18 -9.17 -1.24 0.42
N GLY A 19 -8.12 -0.82 1.13
CA GLY A 19 -7.84 0.58 1.39
C GLY A 19 -7.37 1.30 0.13
N ASP A 20 -7.68 2.58 0.02
CA ASP A 20 -7.15 3.40 -1.07
C ASP A 20 -5.67 3.74 -0.83
N ALA A 21 -4.97 3.99 -1.93
CA ALA A 21 -3.56 4.39 -1.94
C ALA A 21 -3.31 5.45 -3.03
N PRO A 22 -2.48 6.47 -2.75
CA PRO A 22 -2.12 7.47 -3.75
C PRO A 22 -1.43 6.80 -4.94
N GLY A 23 -1.92 7.02 -6.17
CA GLY A 23 -1.43 6.36 -7.38
C GLY A 23 -2.38 5.32 -7.97
N MET A 24 -3.43 4.87 -7.26
CA MET A 24 -4.43 3.97 -7.83
C MET A 24 -5.09 4.56 -9.10
N ASN A 25 -5.34 5.85 -9.14
CA ASN A 25 -5.88 6.50 -10.34
C ASN A 25 -4.90 6.46 -11.52
N ALA A 26 -3.60 6.54 -11.26
CA ALA A 26 -2.58 6.38 -12.31
C ALA A 26 -2.58 4.96 -12.88
N ALA A 27 -2.72 3.94 -12.01
CA ALA A 27 -2.85 2.54 -12.44
C ALA A 27 -4.13 2.32 -13.24
N ILE A 28 -5.29 2.81 -12.77
CA ILE A 28 -6.56 2.75 -13.51
C ILE A 28 -6.40 3.37 -14.90
N ARG A 29 -5.81 4.56 -14.98
CA ARG A 29 -5.54 5.24 -16.25
C ARG A 29 -4.67 4.39 -17.18
N ALA A 30 -3.59 3.83 -16.68
CA ALA A 30 -2.66 3.02 -17.46
C ALA A 30 -3.36 1.78 -18.02
N VAL A 31 -4.06 1.03 -17.20
CA VAL A 31 -4.79 -0.16 -17.64
C VAL A 31 -5.89 0.20 -18.65
N VAL A 32 -6.69 1.32 -18.49
CA VAL A 32 -7.72 1.75 -19.49
C VAL A 32 -7.07 2.02 -20.83
N ARG A 33 -6.00 2.80 -20.83
CA ARG A 33 -5.35 3.22 -22.06
C ARG A 33 -4.63 2.08 -22.75
N SER A 34 -4.00 1.18 -22.00
CA SER A 34 -3.35 -0.02 -22.54
C SER A 34 -4.38 -0.97 -23.15
N ALA A 35 -5.50 -1.24 -22.48
CA ALA A 35 -6.57 -2.07 -23.04
C ALA A 35 -7.11 -1.48 -24.36
N ILE A 36 -7.39 -0.18 -24.40
CA ILE A 36 -7.85 0.50 -25.63
C ILE A 36 -6.78 0.44 -26.73
N PHE A 37 -5.49 0.55 -26.38
CA PHE A 37 -4.38 0.42 -27.34
C PHE A 37 -4.38 -0.95 -28.02
N TYR A 38 -4.69 -2.01 -27.27
CA TYR A 38 -4.83 -3.37 -27.83
C TYR A 38 -6.20 -3.64 -28.49
N GLY A 39 -7.05 -2.62 -28.66
CA GLY A 39 -8.37 -2.76 -29.28
C GLY A 39 -9.42 -3.37 -28.37
N CYS A 40 -9.18 -3.45 -27.05
CA CYS A 40 -10.10 -4.02 -26.10
C CYS A 40 -11.03 -2.95 -25.50
N GLU A 41 -12.24 -3.37 -25.11
CA GLU A 41 -13.12 -2.55 -24.31
C GLU A 41 -12.69 -2.57 -22.84
N ALA A 42 -12.91 -1.47 -22.14
CA ALA A 42 -12.53 -1.28 -20.76
C ALA A 42 -13.74 -0.90 -19.92
N TYR A 43 -13.94 -1.58 -18.79
CA TYR A 43 -15.01 -1.29 -17.86
C TYR A 43 -14.43 -1.01 -16.46
N GLY A 44 -15.08 -0.23 -15.64
CA GLY A 44 -14.74 0.03 -14.25
C GLY A 44 -15.82 -0.50 -13.32
N ILE A 45 -15.42 -1.25 -12.32
CA ILE A 45 -16.29 -1.69 -11.23
C ILE A 45 -16.18 -0.69 -10.09
N TYR A 46 -17.27 -0.05 -9.74
CA TYR A 46 -17.34 0.95 -8.70
C TYR A 46 -17.65 0.33 -7.34
N GLY A 47 -16.84 0.61 -6.30
CA GLY A 47 -17.05 0.07 -4.96
C GLY A 47 -16.47 -1.33 -4.76
N GLY A 48 -15.43 -1.68 -5.52
CA GLY A 48 -14.68 -2.93 -5.33
C GLY A 48 -15.53 -4.19 -5.51
N TYR A 49 -15.24 -5.22 -4.72
CA TYR A 49 -15.97 -6.49 -4.80
C TYR A 49 -17.46 -6.37 -4.46
N GLN A 50 -17.83 -5.44 -3.58
CA GLN A 50 -19.27 -5.21 -3.31
C GLN A 50 -19.96 -4.65 -4.53
N GLY A 51 -19.34 -3.69 -5.21
CA GLY A 51 -19.88 -3.15 -6.47
C GLY A 51 -19.95 -4.19 -7.58
N LEU A 52 -19.03 -5.14 -7.62
CA LEU A 52 -19.08 -6.27 -8.55
C LEU A 52 -20.31 -7.14 -8.30
N ILE A 53 -20.61 -7.48 -7.04
CA ILE A 53 -21.82 -8.22 -6.66
C ILE A 53 -23.09 -7.45 -7.07
N ASN A 54 -23.09 -6.14 -6.87
CA ASN A 54 -24.24 -5.29 -7.19
C ASN A 54 -24.41 -5.05 -8.71
N GLY A 55 -23.35 -5.28 -9.51
CA GLY A 55 -23.33 -4.94 -10.93
C GLY A 55 -23.06 -3.46 -11.20
N ASP A 56 -22.36 -2.76 -10.30
CA ASP A 56 -21.97 -1.35 -10.47
C ASP A 56 -20.82 -1.22 -11.48
N ILE A 57 -21.07 -1.65 -12.70
CA ILE A 57 -20.12 -1.80 -13.79
C ILE A 57 -20.41 -0.76 -14.87
N LYS A 58 -19.38 -0.01 -15.29
CA LYS A 58 -19.53 1.04 -16.32
C LYS A 58 -18.39 0.98 -17.32
N ARG A 59 -18.70 1.10 -18.60
CA ARG A 59 -17.70 1.24 -19.65
C ARG A 59 -16.88 2.51 -19.43
N LEU A 60 -15.55 2.37 -19.55
CA LEU A 60 -14.59 3.48 -19.46
C LEU A 60 -13.93 3.73 -20.82
N ARG A 61 -13.91 4.98 -21.21
CA ARG A 61 -13.24 5.48 -22.42
C ARG A 61 -11.96 6.23 -22.02
N SER A 62 -11.08 6.49 -22.96
CA SER A 62 -9.85 7.26 -22.73
C SER A 62 -10.13 8.65 -22.10
N GLN A 63 -11.26 9.24 -22.36
CA GLN A 63 -11.70 10.54 -21.80
C GLN A 63 -12.04 10.41 -20.31
N ASP A 64 -12.66 9.30 -19.89
CA ASP A 64 -13.10 9.08 -18.51
C ASP A 64 -11.92 8.94 -17.52
N VAL A 65 -10.73 8.62 -18.05
CA VAL A 65 -9.49 8.53 -17.29
C VAL A 65 -8.50 9.66 -17.59
N SER A 66 -8.97 10.73 -18.22
CA SER A 66 -8.16 11.92 -18.45
C SER A 66 -8.05 12.75 -17.17
N ASN A 67 -6.88 13.38 -16.96
CA ASN A 67 -6.61 14.26 -15.81
C ASN A 67 -6.83 13.65 -14.42
N ILE A 68 -6.59 12.34 -14.28
CA ILE A 68 -6.69 11.62 -13.00
C ILE A 68 -5.34 11.14 -12.45
N ILE A 69 -4.26 11.19 -13.24
CA ILE A 69 -2.94 10.67 -12.85
C ILE A 69 -2.39 11.33 -11.58
N GLN A 70 -2.68 12.61 -11.38
CA GLN A 70 -2.25 13.40 -10.22
C GLN A 70 -3.23 13.35 -9.04
N ARG A 71 -4.39 12.70 -9.19
CA ARG A 71 -5.43 12.67 -8.16
C ARG A 71 -5.18 11.52 -7.19
N GLY A 72 -5.20 11.84 -5.88
CA GLY A 72 -5.23 10.84 -4.81
C GLY A 72 -6.54 10.06 -4.77
N GLY A 73 -6.60 9.05 -3.91
CA GLY A 73 -7.74 8.14 -3.80
C GLY A 73 -7.96 7.30 -5.06
N THR A 74 -9.20 6.89 -5.28
CA THR A 74 -9.59 6.11 -6.46
C THR A 74 -10.92 6.58 -7.03
N ILE A 75 -10.99 6.82 -8.35
CA ILE A 75 -12.24 7.22 -9.04
C ILE A 75 -13.27 6.09 -9.05
N LEU A 76 -12.82 4.84 -8.94
CA LEU A 76 -13.70 3.67 -8.89
C LEU A 76 -14.25 3.43 -7.48
N LYS A 77 -13.80 4.19 -6.48
CA LYS A 77 -14.09 3.97 -5.06
C LYS A 77 -13.65 2.57 -4.63
N SER A 78 -13.62 2.31 -3.35
CA SER A 78 -13.37 1.00 -2.78
C SER A 78 -14.32 0.74 -1.64
N ALA A 79 -14.67 -0.53 -1.41
CA ALA A 79 -15.46 -0.95 -0.27
C ALA A 79 -14.97 -2.31 0.22
N ARG A 80 -15.09 -2.53 1.52
CA ARG A 80 -14.97 -3.89 2.08
C ARG A 80 -16.28 -4.62 1.85
N SER A 81 -16.21 -5.86 1.35
CA SER A 81 -17.38 -6.72 1.15
C SER A 81 -17.28 -7.95 2.05
N THR A 82 -18.21 -8.07 2.98
CA THR A 82 -18.39 -9.30 3.78
C THR A 82 -19.06 -10.38 2.95
N GLU A 83 -19.95 -10.00 2.06
CA GLU A 83 -20.67 -10.92 1.15
C GLU A 83 -19.71 -11.62 0.19
N PHE A 84 -18.70 -10.94 -0.35
CA PHE A 84 -17.70 -11.55 -1.25
C PHE A 84 -16.83 -12.62 -0.57
N ARG A 85 -16.79 -12.65 0.76
CA ARG A 85 -16.10 -13.73 1.51
C ARG A 85 -16.82 -15.07 1.43
N THR A 86 -18.12 -15.06 1.08
CA THR A 86 -18.92 -16.26 0.89
C THR A 86 -18.84 -16.76 -0.55
N GLU A 87 -19.01 -18.07 -0.75
CA GLU A 87 -19.08 -18.69 -2.09
C GLU A 87 -20.27 -18.13 -2.90
N GLU A 88 -21.42 -17.94 -2.24
CA GLU A 88 -22.61 -17.34 -2.87
C GLU A 88 -22.36 -15.91 -3.39
N GLY A 89 -21.65 -15.09 -2.61
CA GLY A 89 -21.28 -13.73 -3.03
C GLY A 89 -20.35 -13.73 -4.23
N ARG A 90 -19.38 -14.65 -4.27
CA ARG A 90 -18.49 -14.80 -5.43
C ARG A 90 -19.19 -15.36 -6.65
N ALA A 91 -20.15 -16.27 -6.46
CA ALA A 91 -21.01 -16.75 -7.56
C ALA A 91 -21.85 -15.63 -8.17
N LYS A 92 -22.44 -14.74 -7.33
CA LYS A 92 -23.14 -13.53 -7.82
C LYS A 92 -22.21 -12.61 -8.61
N ALA A 93 -20.99 -12.39 -8.09
CA ALA A 93 -19.97 -11.59 -8.77
C ALA A 93 -19.59 -12.16 -10.13
N ALA A 94 -19.37 -13.48 -10.23
CA ALA A 94 -19.08 -14.18 -11.47
C ALA A 94 -20.26 -14.09 -12.47
N ALA A 95 -21.49 -14.22 -11.98
CA ALA A 95 -22.69 -14.03 -12.82
C ALA A 95 -22.76 -12.62 -13.42
N LYS A 96 -22.38 -11.58 -12.65
CA LYS A 96 -22.34 -10.20 -13.15
C LYS A 96 -21.27 -9.99 -14.22
N LEU A 97 -20.09 -10.60 -14.06
CA LEU A 97 -19.05 -10.58 -15.10
C LEU A 97 -19.57 -11.23 -16.40
N ALA A 98 -20.20 -12.39 -16.30
CA ALA A 98 -20.79 -13.08 -17.44
C ALA A 98 -21.93 -12.27 -18.11
N GLU A 99 -22.81 -11.63 -17.33
CA GLU A 99 -23.88 -10.75 -17.83
C GLU A 99 -23.33 -9.61 -18.69
N HIS A 100 -22.21 -9.01 -18.24
CA HIS A 100 -21.51 -7.94 -18.94
C HIS A 100 -20.53 -8.44 -20.00
N LYS A 101 -20.40 -9.75 -20.21
CA LYS A 101 -19.47 -10.41 -21.14
C LYS A 101 -18.01 -9.98 -20.87
N ILE A 102 -17.61 -10.00 -19.61
CA ILE A 102 -16.29 -9.64 -19.16
C ILE A 102 -15.42 -10.90 -19.11
N ASP A 103 -14.33 -10.90 -19.85
CA ASP A 103 -13.49 -12.08 -20.04
C ASP A 103 -12.35 -12.18 -19.04
N ALA A 104 -11.86 -11.03 -18.51
CA ALA A 104 -10.74 -10.98 -17.58
C ALA A 104 -10.83 -9.78 -16.64
N LEU A 105 -10.15 -9.86 -15.50
CA LEU A 105 -10.21 -8.86 -14.44
C LEU A 105 -8.80 -8.40 -14.05
N VAL A 106 -8.61 -7.09 -13.86
CA VAL A 106 -7.44 -6.51 -13.20
C VAL A 106 -7.86 -6.03 -11.81
N VAL A 107 -7.21 -6.51 -10.76
CA VAL A 107 -7.47 -6.14 -9.37
C VAL A 107 -6.34 -5.27 -8.83
N ILE A 108 -6.65 -4.03 -8.46
CA ILE A 108 -5.69 -3.11 -7.84
C ILE A 108 -5.97 -3.10 -6.34
N GLY A 109 -5.01 -3.57 -5.53
CA GLY A 109 -5.20 -3.65 -4.09
C GLY A 109 -4.08 -4.38 -3.37
N GLY A 110 -4.33 -4.74 -2.11
CA GLY A 110 -3.40 -5.46 -1.24
C GLY A 110 -3.73 -6.95 -1.11
N ASP A 111 -3.15 -7.59 -0.09
CA ASP A 111 -3.25 -9.04 0.19
C ASP A 111 -4.69 -9.57 0.23
N GLY A 112 -5.58 -8.88 0.96
CA GLY A 112 -6.99 -9.28 1.03
C GLY A 112 -7.71 -9.26 -0.33
N SER A 113 -7.32 -8.34 -1.22
CA SER A 113 -7.87 -8.23 -2.58
C SER A 113 -7.41 -9.40 -3.45
N PHE A 114 -6.14 -9.78 -3.34
CA PHE A 114 -5.58 -10.93 -4.08
C PHE A 114 -6.08 -12.27 -3.55
N SER A 115 -6.33 -12.37 -2.23
CA SER A 115 -7.00 -13.52 -1.63
C SER A 115 -8.40 -13.73 -2.22
N GLY A 116 -9.18 -12.66 -2.36
CA GLY A 116 -10.49 -12.71 -3.02
C GLY A 116 -10.39 -13.05 -4.51
N ALA A 117 -9.45 -12.45 -5.22
CA ALA A 117 -9.19 -12.76 -6.63
C ALA A 117 -8.84 -14.23 -6.85
N ARG A 118 -7.98 -14.80 -6.00
CA ARG A 118 -7.61 -16.21 -6.08
C ARG A 118 -8.82 -17.14 -5.94
N LEU A 119 -9.71 -16.86 -5.00
CA LEU A 119 -10.93 -17.66 -4.83
C LEU A 119 -11.85 -17.55 -6.05
N LEU A 120 -12.02 -16.35 -6.61
CA LEU A 120 -12.82 -16.15 -7.82
C LEU A 120 -12.28 -16.95 -9.02
N ILE A 121 -10.96 -17.02 -9.17
CA ILE A 121 -10.33 -17.84 -10.22
C ILE A 121 -10.58 -19.33 -9.97
N GLN A 122 -10.38 -19.79 -8.72
CA GLN A 122 -10.52 -21.22 -8.37
C GLN A 122 -11.94 -21.74 -8.54
N GLU A 123 -12.95 -20.90 -8.24
CA GLU A 123 -14.36 -21.29 -8.26
C GLU A 123 -15.02 -21.08 -9.63
N HIS A 124 -14.55 -20.09 -10.42
CA HIS A 124 -15.24 -19.66 -11.64
C HIS A 124 -14.34 -19.53 -12.87
N ASP A 125 -13.06 -19.90 -12.79
CA ASP A 125 -12.05 -19.83 -13.86
C ASP A 125 -11.94 -18.48 -14.57
N ILE A 126 -12.20 -17.38 -13.84
CA ILE A 126 -12.08 -16.02 -14.39
C ILE A 126 -10.61 -15.60 -14.33
N PRO A 127 -9.97 -15.25 -15.47
CA PRO A 127 -8.59 -14.76 -15.47
C PRO A 127 -8.47 -13.46 -14.68
N VAL A 128 -7.54 -13.41 -13.71
CA VAL A 128 -7.27 -12.20 -12.92
C VAL A 128 -5.78 -11.93 -12.85
N VAL A 129 -5.41 -10.67 -13.04
CA VAL A 129 -4.07 -10.13 -12.77
C VAL A 129 -4.16 -9.05 -11.69
N GLY A 130 -3.28 -9.13 -10.69
CA GLY A 130 -3.21 -8.17 -9.58
C GLY A 130 -2.18 -7.07 -9.82
N ILE A 131 -2.50 -5.86 -9.37
CA ILE A 131 -1.58 -4.73 -9.27
C ILE A 131 -1.45 -4.34 -7.79
N PRO A 132 -0.24 -4.30 -7.21
CA PRO A 132 -0.04 -4.00 -5.79
C PRO A 132 -0.34 -2.54 -5.48
N GLY A 133 -1.52 -2.26 -4.92
CA GLY A 133 -1.99 -0.94 -4.53
C GLY A 133 -2.27 -0.89 -3.03
N THR A 134 -1.26 -0.61 -2.23
CA THR A 134 -1.31 -0.43 -0.78
C THR A 134 -0.14 0.42 -0.32
N ILE A 135 -0.34 1.24 0.73
CA ILE A 135 0.74 2.01 1.34
C ILE A 135 1.64 1.15 2.24
N ASP A 136 1.18 -0.01 2.68
CA ASP A 136 1.82 -0.83 3.72
C ASP A 136 3.13 -1.49 3.24
N ASN A 137 3.31 -1.64 1.92
CA ASN A 137 4.48 -2.24 1.24
C ASN A 137 4.83 -3.65 1.71
N ASP A 138 3.84 -4.39 2.18
CA ASP A 138 3.95 -5.70 2.83
C ASP A 138 3.80 -6.90 1.88
N LEU A 139 3.50 -6.65 0.60
CA LEU A 139 3.27 -7.70 -0.40
C LEU A 139 4.57 -8.37 -0.83
N TYR A 140 4.62 -9.70 -0.70
CA TYR A 140 5.73 -10.50 -1.18
C TYR A 140 5.81 -10.50 -2.71
N GLY A 141 7.03 -10.36 -3.25
CA GLY A 141 7.28 -10.41 -4.69
C GLY A 141 7.28 -9.06 -5.39
N THR A 142 7.34 -7.97 -4.64
CA THR A 142 7.58 -6.64 -5.19
C THR A 142 8.43 -5.80 -4.25
N ASP A 143 9.34 -5.00 -4.77
CA ASP A 143 10.15 -4.06 -3.98
C ASP A 143 9.29 -2.90 -3.46
N SER A 144 8.34 -2.43 -4.28
CA SER A 144 7.48 -1.30 -3.96
C SER A 144 6.04 -1.55 -4.37
N THR A 145 5.11 -1.11 -3.52
CA THR A 145 3.68 -1.05 -3.80
C THR A 145 3.25 0.38 -4.13
N ILE A 146 2.20 0.53 -4.93
CA ILE A 146 1.68 1.85 -5.31
C ILE A 146 1.10 2.55 -4.08
N GLY A 147 1.58 3.76 -3.82
CA GLY A 147 1.17 4.62 -2.70
C GLY A 147 2.13 4.62 -1.52
N TYR A 148 3.05 3.67 -1.46
CA TYR A 148 4.04 3.59 -0.39
C TYR A 148 4.98 4.79 -0.35
N ASP A 149 5.57 5.16 -1.50
CA ASP A 149 6.47 6.30 -1.60
C ASP A 149 5.78 7.61 -1.19
N THR A 150 4.56 7.82 -1.65
CA THR A 150 3.75 8.99 -1.26
C THR A 150 3.46 9.02 0.23
N ALA A 151 3.09 7.87 0.83
CA ALA A 151 2.81 7.78 2.25
C ALA A 151 4.04 8.10 3.10
N VAL A 152 5.21 7.60 2.70
CA VAL A 152 6.50 7.93 3.35
C VAL A 152 6.78 9.43 3.25
N ASN A 153 6.68 10.03 2.06
CA ASN A 153 6.93 11.46 1.87
C ASN A 153 5.97 12.33 2.70
N THR A 154 4.69 11.94 2.78
CA THR A 154 3.70 12.64 3.62
C THR A 154 4.08 12.58 5.10
N ALA A 155 4.53 11.41 5.58
CA ALA A 155 4.96 11.26 6.95
C ALA A 155 6.26 12.03 7.24
N VAL A 156 7.24 12.00 6.33
CA VAL A 156 8.49 12.78 6.45
C VAL A 156 8.18 14.27 6.57
N GLU A 157 7.35 14.82 5.67
CA GLU A 157 6.96 16.23 5.74
C GLU A 157 6.28 16.60 7.07
N ALA A 158 5.45 15.70 7.62
CA ALA A 158 4.81 15.93 8.90
C ALA A 158 5.81 15.89 10.06
N VAL A 159 6.73 14.92 10.06
CA VAL A 159 7.78 14.78 11.08
C VAL A 159 8.74 15.96 11.08
N ASP A 160 9.12 16.46 9.91
CA ASP A 160 9.98 17.65 9.80
C ASP A 160 9.33 18.86 10.49
N LYS A 161 8.03 19.08 10.29
CA LYS A 161 7.26 20.14 10.98
C LYS A 161 7.19 19.92 12.50
N ILE A 162 7.10 18.66 12.94
CA ILE A 162 7.14 18.30 14.36
C ILE A 162 8.52 18.57 14.94
N LYS A 163 9.61 18.29 14.20
CA LYS A 163 10.98 18.58 14.63
C LYS A 163 11.23 20.05 14.90
N ASP A 164 10.69 20.92 14.05
CA ASP A 164 10.82 22.38 14.25
C ASP A 164 10.24 22.82 15.59
N THR A 165 9.08 22.29 15.97
CA THR A 165 8.48 22.62 17.27
C THR A 165 9.10 21.86 18.44
N ALA A 166 9.59 20.63 18.20
CA ALA A 166 10.28 19.85 19.22
C ALA A 166 11.55 20.57 19.70
N SER A 167 12.38 21.05 18.75
CA SER A 167 13.63 21.76 19.03
C SER A 167 13.44 23.07 19.79
N ALA A 168 12.30 23.76 19.59
CA ALA A 168 12.00 25.00 20.30
C ALA A 168 11.73 24.82 21.81
N HIS A 169 11.46 23.60 22.26
CA HIS A 169 11.02 23.34 23.65
C HIS A 169 11.71 22.14 24.31
N ASN A 170 12.72 21.55 23.71
CA ASN A 170 13.42 20.34 24.19
C ASN A 170 12.43 19.19 24.52
N ARG A 171 11.54 18.87 23.58
CA ARG A 171 10.48 17.86 23.74
C ARG A 171 10.84 16.55 23.09
N LEU A 172 10.36 15.46 23.70
CA LEU A 172 10.40 14.12 23.11
C LEU A 172 9.05 13.79 22.46
N PHE A 173 9.06 13.61 21.16
CA PHE A 173 7.84 13.25 20.39
C PHE A 173 7.83 11.78 20.02
N PHE A 174 6.72 11.12 20.28
CA PHE A 174 6.37 9.83 19.73
C PHE A 174 5.42 10.04 18.55
N VAL A 175 5.86 9.71 17.35
CA VAL A 175 5.08 9.92 16.12
C VAL A 175 4.64 8.57 15.57
N GLU A 176 3.32 8.34 15.60
CA GLU A 176 2.73 7.12 15.06
C GLU A 176 2.47 7.26 13.57
N VAL A 177 2.92 6.25 12.82
CA VAL A 177 2.72 6.14 11.37
C VAL A 177 1.94 4.87 11.03
N MET A 178 1.22 4.91 9.91
CA MET A 178 0.52 3.74 9.38
C MET A 178 1.49 2.67 8.88
N GLY A 179 0.97 1.53 8.48
CA GLY A 179 1.70 0.38 7.97
C GLY A 179 1.03 -0.93 8.37
N ARG A 180 -0.07 -0.86 9.13
CA ARG A 180 -0.81 -2.01 9.63
C ARG A 180 0.11 -2.91 10.47
N ASP A 181 0.30 -4.17 10.05
CA ASP A 181 1.13 -5.16 10.74
C ASP A 181 2.60 -5.15 10.22
N ALA A 182 3.02 -4.08 9.54
CA ALA A 182 4.35 -3.96 8.92
C ALA A 182 5.01 -2.61 9.21
N GLY A 183 6.31 -2.63 9.49
CA GLY A 183 7.11 -1.46 9.87
C GLY A 183 7.79 -0.73 8.71
N PHE A 184 7.45 -1.00 7.44
CA PHE A 184 8.14 -0.42 6.29
C PHE A 184 8.08 1.11 6.25
N ILE A 185 6.91 1.70 6.52
CA ILE A 185 6.75 3.16 6.58
C ILE A 185 7.56 3.71 7.74
N ALA A 186 7.39 3.14 8.95
CA ALA A 186 8.08 3.59 10.14
C ALA A 186 9.61 3.60 9.97
N LEU A 187 10.16 2.51 9.43
CA LEU A 187 11.59 2.39 9.19
C LEU A 187 12.12 3.43 8.20
N ARG A 188 11.43 3.63 7.08
CA ARG A 188 11.81 4.63 6.08
C ARG A 188 11.74 6.05 6.61
N VAL A 189 10.66 6.36 7.33
CA VAL A 189 10.46 7.69 7.93
C VAL A 189 11.53 7.95 8.97
N ALA A 190 11.85 6.99 9.85
CA ALA A 190 12.90 7.12 10.86
C ALA A 190 14.25 7.45 10.22
N ILE A 191 14.66 6.72 9.18
CA ILE A 191 15.91 6.99 8.46
C ILE A 191 15.90 8.37 7.80
N ALA A 192 14.82 8.68 7.07
CA ALA A 192 14.72 9.92 6.30
C ALA A 192 14.68 11.17 7.17
N THR A 193 14.12 11.07 8.36
CA THR A 193 14.03 12.19 9.30
C THR A 193 15.14 12.20 10.35
N GLY A 194 16.03 11.18 10.38
CA GLY A 194 17.03 11.04 11.44
C GLY A 194 16.38 10.96 12.82
N ALA A 195 15.37 10.11 12.95
CA ALA A 195 14.73 9.86 14.24
C ALA A 195 15.68 9.09 15.16
N GLU A 196 15.57 9.32 16.44
CA GLU A 196 16.41 8.71 17.48
C GLU A 196 16.13 7.22 17.66
N ALA A 197 14.85 6.81 17.46
CA ALA A 197 14.46 5.40 17.53
C ALA A 197 13.29 5.10 16.61
N VAL A 198 13.12 3.81 16.29
CA VAL A 198 11.96 3.29 15.55
C VAL A 198 11.45 2.02 16.20
N LEU A 199 10.14 1.96 16.44
CA LEU A 199 9.45 0.77 16.94
C LEU A 199 8.63 0.17 15.79
N VAL A 200 8.84 -1.13 15.54
CA VAL A 200 8.22 -1.84 14.42
C VAL A 200 7.69 -3.20 14.88
N PRO A 201 6.57 -3.68 14.32
CA PRO A 201 5.92 -4.93 14.77
C PRO A 201 6.76 -6.19 14.55
N GLU A 202 7.72 -6.15 13.61
CA GLU A 202 8.60 -7.28 13.29
C GLU A 202 9.65 -7.57 14.36
N ILE A 203 9.91 -6.61 15.25
CA ILE A 203 10.90 -6.73 16.32
C ILE A 203 10.17 -6.58 17.65
N ASP A 204 10.39 -7.53 18.57
CA ASP A 204 10.02 -7.33 19.96
C ASP A 204 10.99 -6.30 20.59
N THR A 205 10.60 -5.03 20.50
CA THR A 205 11.34 -3.97 21.17
C THR A 205 10.94 -3.99 22.64
N ASP A 206 11.86 -4.40 23.51
CA ASP A 206 11.68 -4.19 24.93
C ASP A 206 11.74 -2.66 25.18
N ILE A 207 10.79 -2.16 25.97
CA ILE A 207 10.81 -0.75 26.37
C ILE A 207 12.10 -0.41 27.08
N THR A 208 12.74 -1.38 27.76
CA THR A 208 14.08 -1.24 28.35
C THR A 208 15.16 -0.87 27.35
N ASP A 209 15.06 -1.31 26.08
CA ASP A 209 16.03 -0.89 25.04
C ASP A 209 15.86 0.59 24.69
N LEU A 210 14.60 1.08 24.66
CA LEU A 210 14.30 2.50 24.44
C LEU A 210 14.68 3.34 25.66
N GLU A 211 14.43 2.85 26.87
CA GLU A 211 14.85 3.49 28.12
C GLU A 211 16.37 3.62 28.18
N HIS A 212 17.09 2.55 27.86
CA HIS A 212 18.56 2.57 27.83
C HIS A 212 19.12 3.58 26.82
N PHE A 213 18.47 3.72 25.65
CA PHE A 213 18.80 4.77 24.68
C PHE A 213 18.56 6.17 25.28
N LEU A 214 17.41 6.38 25.91
CA LEU A 214 17.05 7.67 26.51
C LEU A 214 17.98 8.05 27.67
N GLU A 215 18.35 7.09 28.53
CA GLU A 215 19.28 7.32 29.65
C GLU A 215 20.69 7.67 29.20
N LYS A 216 21.17 7.04 28.12
CA LYS A 216 22.56 7.16 27.70
C LYS A 216 22.83 8.33 26.78
N ASP A 217 21.91 8.57 25.85
CA ASP A 217 22.14 9.43 24.69
C ASP A 217 21.21 10.65 24.61
N TYR A 218 20.22 10.77 25.52
CA TYR A 218 19.23 11.85 25.50
C TYR A 218 19.29 12.72 26.76
N ASP A 219 19.67 14.01 26.64
CA ASP A 219 19.60 14.99 27.71
C ASP A 219 18.31 15.83 27.55
N PRO A 220 17.31 15.69 28.44
CA PRO A 220 16.03 16.39 28.33
C PRO A 220 16.13 17.91 28.43
N LYS A 221 17.27 18.44 28.92
CA LYS A 221 17.49 19.90 29.04
C LYS A 221 18.13 20.53 27.82
N GLN A 222 18.74 19.72 26.95
CA GLN A 222 19.52 20.19 25.81
C GLN A 222 19.11 19.59 24.48
N SER A 223 18.27 18.53 24.49
CA SER A 223 17.93 17.78 23.30
C SER A 223 16.41 17.70 23.10
N SER A 224 16.01 17.80 21.85
CA SER A 224 14.70 17.34 21.36
C SER A 224 14.87 15.98 20.71
N GLY A 225 13.87 15.11 20.77
CA GLY A 225 13.91 13.78 20.18
C GLY A 225 12.64 13.42 19.45
N ILE A 226 12.78 12.57 18.42
CA ILE A 226 11.68 11.97 17.66
C ILE A 226 11.82 10.46 17.74
N VAL A 227 10.78 9.80 18.20
CA VAL A 227 10.65 8.33 18.15
C VAL A 227 9.51 8.01 17.16
N ILE A 228 9.80 7.25 16.13
CA ILE A 228 8.79 6.79 15.17
C ILE A 228 8.21 5.46 15.65
N VAL A 229 6.88 5.36 15.68
CA VAL A 229 6.17 4.16 16.13
C VAL A 229 5.25 3.68 15.01
N ALA A 230 5.37 2.42 14.60
CA ALA A 230 4.42 1.81 13.70
C ALA A 230 3.07 1.55 14.41
N GLU A 231 1.93 1.78 13.75
CA GLU A 231 0.59 1.56 14.35
C GLU A 231 0.36 0.11 14.83
N GLY A 232 1.04 -0.86 14.21
CA GLY A 232 0.98 -2.28 14.55
C GLY A 232 2.03 -2.73 15.57
N ASP A 233 2.77 -1.81 16.20
CA ASP A 233 3.76 -2.16 17.21
C ASP A 233 3.14 -2.89 18.40
N LYS A 234 3.84 -3.91 18.89
CA LYS A 234 3.35 -4.79 19.97
C LYS A 234 3.20 -4.09 21.32
N ALA A 235 3.87 -2.96 21.52
CA ALA A 235 3.71 -2.16 22.73
C ALA A 235 2.37 -1.39 22.77
N GLY A 236 1.61 -1.41 21.67
CA GLY A 236 0.24 -0.89 21.60
C GLY A 236 0.14 0.55 21.06
N GLY A 237 1.06 0.93 20.16
CA GLY A 237 1.08 2.23 19.50
C GLY A 237 1.72 3.34 20.34
N ALA A 238 1.81 4.53 19.74
CA ALA A 238 2.59 5.64 20.30
C ALA A 238 2.07 6.13 21.65
N TYR A 239 0.77 6.12 21.92
CA TYR A 239 0.23 6.55 23.21
C TYR A 239 0.66 5.64 24.35
N ASN A 240 0.60 4.30 24.16
CA ASN A 240 0.98 3.36 25.19
C ASN A 240 2.50 3.39 25.46
N VAL A 241 3.31 3.50 24.40
CA VAL A 241 4.76 3.66 24.53
C VAL A 241 5.09 4.95 25.28
N ALA A 242 4.51 6.07 24.88
CA ALA A 242 4.74 7.37 25.50
C ALA A 242 4.33 7.39 26.98
N GLN A 243 3.22 6.73 27.33
CA GLN A 243 2.78 6.62 28.73
C GLN A 243 3.82 5.86 29.57
N LYS A 244 4.27 4.69 29.13
CA LYS A 244 5.25 3.88 29.85
C LYS A 244 6.58 4.60 30.04
N VAL A 245 7.08 5.28 28.99
CA VAL A 245 8.29 6.09 29.09
C VAL A 245 8.10 7.26 30.04
N GLY A 246 6.94 7.95 30.03
CA GLY A 246 6.65 9.06 30.94
C GLY A 246 6.50 8.65 32.41
N GLU A 247 6.05 7.41 32.68
CA GLU A 247 6.01 6.86 34.04
C GLU A 247 7.42 6.56 34.57
N ALA A 248 8.32 6.08 33.70
CA ALA A 248 9.72 5.79 34.05
C ALA A 248 10.58 7.07 34.12
N HIS A 249 10.30 8.04 33.27
CA HIS A 249 11.08 9.26 33.08
C HIS A 249 10.21 10.53 33.17
N PRO A 250 9.71 10.91 34.35
CA PRO A 250 8.80 12.05 34.51
C PRO A 250 9.44 13.42 34.21
N GLU A 251 10.76 13.48 34.05
CA GLU A 251 11.51 14.66 33.65
C GLU A 251 11.37 15.03 32.18
N TYR A 252 10.87 14.12 31.32
CA TYR A 252 10.71 14.38 29.89
C TYR A 252 9.36 15.06 29.58
N ASP A 253 9.40 16.13 28.78
CA ASP A 253 8.18 16.73 28.20
C ASP A 253 7.76 15.92 26.97
N ILE A 254 7.00 14.85 27.19
CA ILE A 254 6.57 13.90 26.16
C ILE A 254 5.34 14.40 25.43
N ARG A 255 5.34 14.27 24.11
CA ARG A 255 4.20 14.55 23.23
C ARG A 255 3.98 13.39 22.28
N VAL A 256 2.72 13.18 21.90
CA VAL A 256 2.32 12.16 20.92
C VAL A 256 1.63 12.82 19.73
N SER A 257 2.00 12.37 18.55
CA SER A 257 1.34 12.74 17.30
C SER A 257 1.00 11.49 16.49
N VAL A 258 -0.27 11.28 16.17
CA VAL A 258 -0.73 10.18 15.34
C VAL A 258 -1.05 10.73 13.95
N LEU A 259 -0.27 10.35 12.93
CA LEU A 259 -0.45 10.87 11.58
C LEU A 259 -1.68 10.25 10.88
N GLY A 260 -1.94 8.98 11.11
CA GLY A 260 -3.16 8.31 10.66
C GLY A 260 -3.43 8.46 9.17
N HIS A 261 -4.70 8.62 8.82
CA HIS A 261 -5.19 8.56 7.43
C HIS A 261 -4.70 9.66 6.48
N MET A 262 -4.03 10.70 6.95
CA MET A 262 -3.39 11.67 6.05
C MET A 262 -2.36 11.02 5.13
N GLN A 263 -1.76 9.90 5.54
CA GLN A 263 -0.80 9.12 4.76
C GLN A 263 -1.44 8.35 3.58
N ARG A 264 -2.76 8.17 3.59
CA ARG A 264 -3.51 7.55 2.47
C ARG A 264 -3.95 8.55 1.41
N GLY A 265 -3.88 9.84 1.72
CA GLY A 265 -4.37 10.91 0.86
C GLY A 265 -3.26 11.62 0.08
N GLY A 266 -3.68 12.64 -0.62
CA GLY A 266 -2.79 13.53 -1.35
C GLY A 266 -2.49 13.11 -2.78
N SER A 267 -1.79 13.99 -3.47
CA SER A 267 -1.35 13.78 -4.86
C SER A 267 -0.20 12.78 -4.88
N PRO A 268 -0.26 11.70 -5.68
CA PRO A 268 0.80 10.71 -5.73
C PRO A 268 2.13 11.33 -6.17
N SER A 269 3.23 10.87 -5.58
CA SER A 269 4.59 11.26 -5.96
C SER A 269 4.89 10.88 -7.42
N ALA A 270 5.93 11.46 -7.98
CA ALA A 270 6.37 11.10 -9.34
C ALA A 270 6.71 9.59 -9.42
N PHE A 271 7.33 9.04 -8.36
CA PHE A 271 7.64 7.62 -8.29
C PHE A 271 6.38 6.76 -8.37
N ASP A 272 5.37 7.01 -7.53
CA ASP A 272 4.13 6.24 -7.52
C ASP A 272 3.35 6.35 -8.84
N ARG A 273 3.36 7.53 -9.50
CA ARG A 273 2.72 7.69 -10.82
C ARG A 273 3.40 6.85 -11.90
N VAL A 274 4.73 6.81 -11.92
CA VAL A 274 5.50 6.04 -12.89
C VAL A 274 5.34 4.54 -12.61
N LEU A 275 5.52 4.10 -11.35
CA LEU A 275 5.30 2.73 -10.93
C LEU A 275 3.90 2.23 -11.30
N ALA A 276 2.87 2.99 -10.95
CA ALA A 276 1.48 2.67 -11.28
C ALA A 276 1.23 2.56 -12.78
N SER A 277 1.86 3.42 -13.57
CA SER A 277 1.76 3.38 -15.02
C SER A 277 2.43 2.15 -15.62
N GLN A 278 3.62 1.79 -15.14
CA GLN A 278 4.35 0.60 -15.58
C GLN A 278 3.59 -0.68 -15.23
N LEU A 279 3.14 -0.82 -13.97
CA LEU A 279 2.40 -1.98 -13.52
C LEU A 279 1.03 -2.09 -14.20
N GLY A 280 0.39 -0.95 -14.49
CA GLY A 280 -0.88 -0.93 -15.22
C GLY A 280 -0.75 -1.46 -16.65
N VAL A 281 0.31 -1.09 -17.37
CA VAL A 281 0.62 -1.63 -18.71
C VAL A 281 0.96 -3.11 -18.58
N ALA A 282 1.89 -3.47 -17.70
CA ALA A 282 2.32 -4.87 -17.51
C ALA A 282 1.16 -5.82 -17.15
N ALA A 283 0.16 -5.35 -16.40
CA ALA A 283 -1.01 -6.17 -16.08
C ALA A 283 -1.86 -6.47 -17.32
N VAL A 284 -1.99 -5.53 -18.24
CA VAL A 284 -2.69 -5.76 -19.51
C VAL A 284 -1.88 -6.67 -20.42
N ASP A 285 -0.57 -6.42 -20.54
CA ASP A 285 0.33 -7.27 -21.34
C ASP A 285 0.27 -8.73 -20.87
N ALA A 286 0.31 -8.95 -19.54
CA ALA A 286 0.19 -10.29 -18.96
C ALA A 286 -1.14 -10.98 -19.33
N LEU A 287 -2.26 -10.24 -19.32
CA LEU A 287 -3.55 -10.80 -19.76
C LEU A 287 -3.58 -11.09 -21.27
N MET A 288 -2.92 -10.25 -22.08
CA MET A 288 -2.78 -10.49 -23.53
C MET A 288 -1.93 -11.72 -23.84
N ASP A 289 -1.02 -12.07 -22.93
CA ASP A 289 -0.17 -13.27 -22.98
C ASP A 289 -0.80 -14.49 -22.27
N ASP A 290 -2.14 -14.49 -22.06
CA ASP A 290 -2.90 -15.54 -21.38
C ASP A 290 -2.44 -15.87 -19.95
N GLN A 291 -1.72 -14.95 -19.29
CA GLN A 291 -1.32 -15.13 -17.92
C GLN A 291 -2.46 -14.80 -16.96
N LYS A 292 -2.62 -15.65 -15.96
CA LYS A 292 -3.66 -15.51 -14.93
C LYS A 292 -3.14 -15.91 -13.55
N SER A 293 -3.84 -15.53 -12.51
CA SER A 293 -3.50 -15.85 -11.12
C SER A 293 -2.15 -15.28 -10.66
N ILE A 294 -1.76 -14.13 -11.18
CA ILE A 294 -0.50 -13.47 -10.87
C ILE A 294 -0.70 -12.03 -10.39
N MET A 295 0.24 -11.57 -9.60
CA MET A 295 0.48 -10.15 -9.35
C MET A 295 1.64 -9.69 -10.25
N VAL A 296 1.47 -8.58 -10.95
CA VAL A 296 2.60 -7.85 -11.54
C VAL A 296 3.29 -7.05 -10.45
N GLY A 297 4.60 -7.15 -10.36
CA GLY A 297 5.41 -6.44 -9.37
C GLY A 297 6.65 -5.84 -10.01
N ILE A 298 7.47 -5.17 -9.20
CA ILE A 298 8.79 -4.70 -9.61
C ILE A 298 9.83 -5.25 -8.63
N MET A 299 10.87 -5.90 -9.16
CA MET A 299 12.02 -6.38 -8.39
C MET A 299 13.31 -6.00 -9.13
N ASN A 300 14.24 -5.38 -8.44
CA ASN A 300 15.50 -4.91 -9.03
C ASN A 300 15.29 -4.06 -10.30
N LYS A 301 14.26 -3.21 -10.31
CA LYS A 301 13.84 -2.34 -11.43
C LYS A 301 13.22 -3.07 -12.63
N GLU A 302 13.02 -4.37 -12.55
CA GLU A 302 12.40 -5.17 -13.59
C GLU A 302 10.97 -5.57 -13.23
N ILE A 303 10.09 -5.65 -14.22
CA ILE A 303 8.73 -6.16 -14.03
C ILE A 303 8.81 -7.67 -13.81
N VAL A 304 8.14 -8.14 -12.79
CA VAL A 304 8.05 -9.56 -12.42
C VAL A 304 6.60 -10.01 -12.32
N HIS A 305 6.37 -11.28 -12.61
CA HIS A 305 5.06 -11.93 -12.48
C HIS A 305 5.10 -12.93 -11.33
N VAL A 306 4.35 -12.65 -10.27
CA VAL A 306 4.37 -13.44 -9.05
C VAL A 306 3.02 -14.13 -8.85
N PRO A 307 2.96 -15.47 -8.80
CA PRO A 307 1.71 -16.18 -8.55
C PRO A 307 1.04 -15.76 -7.24
N PHE A 308 -0.27 -15.55 -7.23
CA PHE A 308 -1.02 -15.15 -6.03
C PHE A 308 -0.79 -16.05 -4.83
N ASN A 309 -0.61 -17.36 -5.04
CA ASN A 309 -0.32 -18.29 -3.95
C ASN A 309 1.03 -18.00 -3.26
N LYS A 310 2.01 -17.43 -3.96
CA LYS A 310 3.28 -17.01 -3.36
C LYS A 310 3.14 -15.66 -2.66
N THR A 311 2.45 -14.70 -3.29
CA THR A 311 2.21 -13.38 -2.72
C THR A 311 1.44 -13.44 -1.40
N ILE A 312 0.39 -14.30 -1.34
CA ILE A 312 -0.48 -14.42 -0.17
C ILE A 312 0.14 -15.27 0.96
N LYS A 313 0.96 -16.26 0.62
CA LYS A 313 1.52 -17.19 1.62
C LYS A 313 2.79 -16.70 2.29
N ASN A 314 3.53 -15.82 1.64
CA ASN A 314 4.81 -15.34 2.14
C ASN A 314 4.67 -13.91 2.66
N SER A 315 5.37 -13.61 3.74
CA SER A 315 5.52 -12.24 4.23
C SER A 315 6.78 -11.62 3.64
N LYS A 316 6.74 -10.32 3.42
CA LYS A 316 7.92 -9.50 3.10
C LYS A 316 8.53 -9.04 4.41
N GLY A 317 9.76 -9.45 4.69
CA GLY A 317 10.50 -9.01 5.89
C GLY A 317 11.13 -7.63 5.71
N LEU A 318 11.37 -6.94 6.81
CA LEU A 318 12.19 -5.72 6.84
C LEU A 318 13.65 -6.06 6.51
N ASN A 319 14.34 -5.11 5.85
CA ASN A 319 15.77 -5.24 5.61
C ASN A 319 16.56 -4.99 6.92
N PRO A 320 17.30 -6.01 7.45
CA PRO A 320 18.08 -5.84 8.69
C PRO A 320 19.16 -4.76 8.60
N GLU A 321 19.71 -4.52 7.40
CA GLU A 321 20.70 -3.47 7.19
C GLU A 321 20.12 -2.07 7.42
N LEU A 322 18.87 -1.83 7.02
CA LEU A 322 18.20 -0.57 7.26
C LEU A 322 17.85 -0.37 8.74
N LEU A 323 17.51 -1.43 9.46
CA LEU A 323 17.32 -1.38 10.91
C LEU A 323 18.63 -1.05 11.63
N ASN A 324 19.74 -1.67 11.20
CA ASN A 324 21.06 -1.35 11.74
C ASN A 324 21.47 0.09 11.40
N LEU A 325 21.08 0.61 10.22
CA LEU A 325 21.34 1.98 9.82
C LEU A 325 20.70 2.99 10.80
N VAL A 326 19.46 2.76 11.24
CA VAL A 326 18.82 3.62 12.26
C VAL A 326 19.69 3.64 13.53
N LYS A 327 20.11 2.47 14.04
CA LYS A 327 20.95 2.35 15.24
C LYS A 327 22.29 3.09 15.11
N ILE A 328 22.92 3.01 13.93
CA ILE A 328 24.20 3.69 13.69
C ILE A 328 24.01 5.21 13.67
N LEU A 329 22.94 5.69 13.02
CA LEU A 329 22.71 7.11 12.84
C LEU A 329 22.12 7.79 14.07
N SER A 330 21.51 7.06 14.99
CA SER A 330 20.99 7.56 16.26
C SER A 330 22.02 7.63 17.38
N ASN A 331 23.15 6.93 17.26
CA ASN A 331 24.26 7.05 18.22
C ASN A 331 24.91 8.44 18.11
N ARG A 332 24.89 9.18 19.20
CA ARG A 332 25.57 10.49 19.39
C ARG A 332 26.89 10.34 20.06
#